data_578eca430107fadc2b198a0b5cc215d3
#
_entry.id   578eca430107fadc2b198a0b5cc215d3
#
_cell.length_a   1.000
_cell.length_b   1.000
_cell.length_c   1.000
_cell.angle_alpha   90.00
_cell.angle_beta   90.00
_cell.angle_gamma   90.00
#
_symmetry.space_group_name_H-M   'P 1'
#
loop_
_entity.id
_entity.type
_entity.pdbx_description
1 polymer ?
#
loop_
_entity_poly.entity_id
_entity_poly.type
_entity_poly.pdbx_seq_one_letter_code
_entity_poly.pdbx_strand_id
1 'polypeptide(L)'
;MKKLLSIFLSVLLLGTLLGCNNNDEDTIVIASKPMTEQYILVEMLTYLIEDNTDLEVEQDLGIGGGTSNIHPAMLEGDYDMYPEYTGTGWLFVLEEPLIRNSDELYNNVKAEYEEQFGILWSDMYGFNNAYGLAVRETIAQEHDLNTYSDLAEVSDTLVFGAEYDFYEREDGYDALVEEYGFNFSDTSELDIGLKYEAIGNEYVDVINIFTTDGRLEDFDVRVLEDDQNFFPTYYGATLVREEVYETHPELEAIVNMLGGQISNEEMTNMNYRVEINNENPKSRGTRVFGGERT
;
A
#
# COMPACT_ATOMS: atom_id res chain seq x y z
N MET A 1 66.79 9.66 -17.24
CA MET A 1 66.03 9.69 -15.97
C MET A 1 64.60 10.27 -16.08
N LYS A 2 64.36 11.27 -16.94
CA LYS A 2 62.98 11.85 -17.07
C LYS A 2 61.95 10.95 -17.77
N LYS A 3 62.35 9.97 -18.60
CA LYS A 3 61.41 9.05 -19.28
C LYS A 3 60.96 7.85 -18.44
N LEU A 4 61.73 7.46 -17.43
CA LEU A 4 61.36 6.38 -16.52
C LEU A 4 60.37 6.85 -15.42
N LEU A 5 60.40 8.13 -15.09
CA LEU A 5 59.46 8.71 -14.11
C LEU A 5 58.01 8.85 -14.64
N SER A 6 57.89 9.06 -16.00
CA SER A 6 56.55 9.16 -16.63
C SER A 6 55.82 7.81 -16.74
N ILE A 7 56.55 6.70 -16.86
CA ILE A 7 55.94 5.34 -16.91
C ILE A 7 55.46 4.91 -15.56
N PHE A 8 56.16 5.28 -14.47
CA PHE A 8 55.75 4.91 -13.10
C PHE A 8 54.52 5.69 -12.64
N LEU A 9 54.34 6.93 -13.11
CA LEU A 9 53.16 7.73 -12.78
C LEU A 9 51.92 7.30 -13.58
N SER A 10 52.07 6.72 -14.79
CA SER A 10 50.97 6.19 -15.60
C SER A 10 50.44 4.85 -15.10
N VAL A 11 51.26 4.02 -14.42
CA VAL A 11 50.82 2.76 -13.83
C VAL A 11 50.12 2.97 -12.48
N LEU A 12 50.41 4.09 -11.79
CA LEU A 12 49.75 4.42 -10.51
C LEU A 12 48.36 5.02 -10.71
N LEU A 13 48.03 5.55 -11.93
CA LEU A 13 46.69 6.11 -12.24
C LEU A 13 45.70 5.06 -12.78
N LEU A 14 46.18 3.85 -13.16
CA LEU A 14 45.28 2.76 -13.57
C LEU A 14 44.82 1.87 -12.40
N GLY A 15 45.28 2.12 -11.21
CA GLY A 15 44.94 1.33 -10.01
C GLY A 15 43.80 1.89 -9.16
N THR A 16 43.16 3.00 -9.56
CA THR A 16 42.13 3.67 -8.74
C THR A 16 40.76 3.81 -9.43
N LEU A 17 40.49 2.99 -10.45
CA LEU A 17 39.15 2.88 -11.07
C LEU A 17 38.50 1.51 -10.80
N LEU A 18 38.92 0.83 -9.75
CA LEU A 18 38.06 -0.11 -9.02
C LEU A 18 37.34 0.74 -7.93
N GLY A 19 36.58 1.72 -8.38
CA GLY A 19 35.60 2.37 -7.54
C GLY A 19 34.56 1.31 -7.18
N CYS A 20 34.45 1.05 -5.92
CA CYS A 20 33.41 0.27 -5.29
C CYS A 20 32.06 0.66 -5.88
N ASN A 21 31.53 -0.12 -6.78
CA ASN A 21 30.11 -0.33 -6.89
C ASN A 21 29.83 -1.40 -5.81
N ASN A 22 29.86 -1.00 -4.56
CA ASN A 22 29.21 -1.74 -3.51
C ASN A 22 27.70 -1.42 -3.68
N ASN A 23 27.07 -2.01 -4.65
CA ASN A 23 25.75 -2.54 -4.41
C ASN A 23 26.03 -3.66 -3.40
N ASP A 24 25.66 -3.47 -2.16
CA ASP A 24 25.73 -4.51 -1.16
C ASP A 24 24.78 -5.61 -1.65
N GLU A 25 25.33 -6.65 -2.30
CA GLU A 25 24.57 -7.82 -2.76
C GLU A 25 23.84 -8.49 -1.59
N ASP A 26 24.20 -8.13 -0.37
CA ASP A 26 23.63 -8.62 0.89
C ASP A 26 22.57 -7.67 1.50
N THR A 27 22.18 -6.59 0.81
CA THR A 27 21.17 -5.64 1.30
C THR A 27 19.92 -5.66 0.43
N ILE A 28 18.75 -5.76 1.05
CA ILE A 28 17.43 -5.70 0.39
C ILE A 28 16.76 -4.36 0.73
N VAL A 29 16.40 -3.58 -0.28
CA VAL A 29 15.74 -2.28 -0.11
C VAL A 29 14.23 -2.43 -0.23
N ILE A 30 13.50 -2.15 0.86
CA ILE A 30 12.03 -2.26 0.92
C ILE A 30 11.40 -0.87 1.01
N ALA A 31 10.60 -0.52 0.01
CA ALA A 31 9.83 0.73 -0.01
C ALA A 31 8.45 0.60 0.64
N SER A 32 7.86 1.75 1.06
CA SER A 32 6.47 1.79 1.48
C SER A 32 5.73 3.06 1.07
N LYS A 33 4.42 2.93 0.86
CA LYS A 33 3.50 4.06 0.76
C LYS A 33 3.37 4.78 2.12
N PRO A 34 2.90 6.05 2.17
CA PRO A 34 2.79 6.83 3.42
C PRO A 34 1.55 6.44 4.25
N MET A 35 1.43 5.17 4.63
CA MET A 35 0.30 4.60 5.37
C MET A 35 0.80 3.70 6.50
N THR A 36 0.14 3.74 7.65
CA THR A 36 0.46 2.90 8.83
C THR A 36 0.54 1.43 8.49
N GLU A 37 -0.43 0.91 7.75
CA GLU A 37 -0.49 -0.48 7.30
C GLU A 37 0.78 -0.90 6.54
N GLN A 38 1.24 -0.05 5.65
CA GLN A 38 2.44 -0.28 4.86
C GLN A 38 3.71 -0.34 5.74
N TYR A 39 3.81 0.54 6.74
CA TYR A 39 4.93 0.51 7.70
C TYR A 39 4.95 -0.79 8.50
N ILE A 40 3.77 -1.28 8.93
CA ILE A 40 3.64 -2.56 9.65
C ILE A 40 4.08 -3.72 8.74
N LEU A 41 3.66 -3.74 7.48
CA LEU A 41 4.02 -4.78 6.51
C LEU A 41 5.52 -4.79 6.22
N VAL A 42 6.15 -3.63 6.04
CA VAL A 42 7.60 -3.52 5.85
C VAL A 42 8.37 -4.03 7.07
N GLU A 43 7.90 -3.72 8.28
CA GLU A 43 8.51 -4.26 9.51
C GLU A 43 8.36 -5.79 9.62
N MET A 44 7.23 -6.36 9.14
CA MET A 44 7.06 -7.81 9.07
C MET A 44 8.02 -8.46 8.09
N LEU A 45 8.14 -7.90 6.88
CA LEU A 45 9.07 -8.37 5.85
C LEU A 45 10.51 -8.28 6.34
N THR A 46 10.90 -7.14 6.92
CA THR A 46 12.22 -6.93 7.52
C THR A 46 12.54 -8.02 8.54
N TYR A 47 11.61 -8.24 9.48
CA TYR A 47 11.79 -9.27 10.51
C TYR A 47 11.96 -10.68 9.91
N LEU A 48 11.13 -11.03 8.91
CA LEU A 48 11.20 -12.35 8.30
C LEU A 48 12.49 -12.55 7.52
N ILE A 49 12.96 -11.56 6.79
CA ILE A 49 14.20 -11.63 6.02
C ILE A 49 15.40 -11.75 6.96
N GLU A 50 15.52 -10.85 7.93
CA GLU A 50 16.66 -10.82 8.86
C GLU A 50 16.69 -12.01 9.85
N ASP A 51 15.52 -12.60 10.22
CA ASP A 51 15.46 -13.78 11.12
C ASP A 51 15.79 -15.10 10.38
N ASN A 52 15.66 -15.14 9.05
CA ASN A 52 15.84 -16.35 8.25
C ASN A 52 17.05 -16.32 7.31
N THR A 53 17.74 -15.18 7.18
CA THR A 53 18.92 -15.01 6.33
C THR A 53 19.99 -14.18 7.04
N ASP A 54 21.15 -14.04 6.41
CA ASP A 54 22.20 -13.10 6.82
C ASP A 54 22.10 -11.76 6.04
N LEU A 55 21.00 -11.52 5.28
CA LEU A 55 20.76 -10.28 4.54
C LEU A 55 20.39 -9.13 5.48
N GLU A 56 20.83 -7.93 5.14
CA GLU A 56 20.41 -6.69 5.80
C GLU A 56 19.23 -6.07 5.04
N VAL A 57 18.31 -5.42 5.75
CA VAL A 57 17.16 -4.74 5.13
C VAL A 57 17.29 -3.23 5.34
N GLU A 58 17.31 -2.49 4.23
CA GLU A 58 17.13 -1.03 4.22
C GLU A 58 15.66 -0.69 3.94
N GLN A 59 15.07 0.14 4.79
CA GLN A 59 13.67 0.56 4.69
C GLN A 59 13.61 2.01 4.18
N ASP A 60 12.89 2.24 3.06
CA ASP A 60 12.52 3.59 2.61
C ASP A 60 11.01 3.78 2.78
N LEU A 61 10.64 4.42 3.90
CA LEU A 61 9.25 4.47 4.36
C LEU A 61 8.57 5.79 3.99
N GLY A 62 7.29 5.69 3.65
CA GLY A 62 6.42 6.86 3.52
C GLY A 62 6.63 7.67 2.25
N ILE A 63 6.91 7.00 1.14
CA ILE A 63 7.15 7.65 -0.15
C ILE A 63 5.86 8.35 -0.62
N GLY A 64 5.93 9.68 -0.67
CA GLY A 64 4.82 10.51 -1.15
C GLY A 64 4.43 10.16 -2.58
N GLY A 65 3.13 10.23 -2.91
CA GLY A 65 2.61 9.77 -4.21
C GLY A 65 2.47 8.24 -4.32
N GLY A 66 2.90 7.49 -3.28
CA GLY A 66 2.69 6.04 -3.20
C GLY A 66 3.12 5.29 -4.47
N THR A 67 2.23 4.50 -5.05
CA THR A 67 2.50 3.68 -6.25
C THR A 67 3.04 4.49 -7.42
N SER A 68 2.56 5.74 -7.63
CA SER A 68 3.01 6.60 -8.73
C SER A 68 4.51 6.88 -8.71
N ASN A 69 5.14 6.90 -7.54
CA ASN A 69 6.56 7.14 -7.37
C ASN A 69 7.34 5.85 -7.09
N ILE A 70 6.78 4.90 -6.35
CA ILE A 70 7.47 3.65 -5.97
C ILE A 70 7.62 2.73 -7.19
N HIS A 71 6.55 2.55 -7.99
CA HIS A 71 6.59 1.60 -9.09
C HIS A 71 7.64 1.97 -10.17
N PRO A 72 7.74 3.22 -10.66
CA PRO A 72 8.82 3.62 -11.57
C PRO A 72 10.22 3.44 -10.96
N ALA A 73 10.43 3.80 -9.71
CA ALA A 73 11.71 3.63 -9.02
C ALA A 73 12.09 2.15 -8.86
N MET A 74 11.11 1.27 -8.62
CA MET A 74 11.33 -0.18 -8.61
C MET A 74 11.77 -0.70 -9.99
N LEU A 75 11.20 -0.18 -11.08
CA LEU A 75 11.62 -0.52 -12.45
C LEU A 75 13.06 -0.02 -12.76
N GLU A 76 13.49 1.07 -12.14
CA GLU A 76 14.85 1.60 -12.25
C GLU A 76 15.85 0.84 -11.36
N GLY A 77 15.36 0.00 -10.43
CA GLY A 77 16.18 -0.81 -9.53
C GLY A 77 16.52 -0.12 -8.22
N ASP A 78 15.88 0.99 -7.87
CA ASP A 78 16.09 1.70 -6.61
C ASP A 78 15.48 0.94 -5.41
N TYR A 79 14.44 0.13 -5.66
CA TYR A 79 13.76 -0.72 -4.66
C TYR A 79 13.70 -2.17 -5.12
N ASP A 80 13.90 -3.10 -4.19
CA ASP A 80 13.84 -4.54 -4.43
C ASP A 80 12.44 -5.10 -4.25
N MET A 81 11.69 -4.56 -3.28
CA MET A 81 10.32 -4.96 -3.02
C MET A 81 9.50 -3.86 -2.32
N TYR A 82 8.19 -3.98 -2.39
CA TYR A 82 7.26 -3.19 -1.60
C TYR A 82 5.88 -3.86 -1.51
N PRO A 83 5.09 -3.62 -0.44
CA PRO A 83 3.71 -4.08 -0.35
C PRO A 83 2.80 -3.30 -1.32
N GLU A 84 1.99 -4.02 -2.09
CA GLU A 84 1.04 -3.45 -3.04
C GLU A 84 -0.32 -4.15 -2.93
N TYR A 85 -1.34 -3.61 -3.62
CA TYR A 85 -2.70 -4.14 -3.61
C TYR A 85 -3.13 -4.53 -5.02
N THR A 86 -3.82 -5.67 -5.13
CA THR A 86 -4.22 -6.26 -6.42
C THR A 86 -5.00 -5.29 -7.31
N GLY A 87 -5.99 -4.59 -6.76
CA GLY A 87 -6.76 -3.60 -7.51
C GLY A 87 -5.93 -2.42 -7.98
N THR A 88 -4.95 -1.96 -7.18
CA THR A 88 -4.05 -0.87 -7.58
C THR A 88 -3.13 -1.32 -8.71
N GLY A 89 -2.54 -2.51 -8.60
CA GLY A 89 -1.72 -3.05 -9.69
C GLY A 89 -2.48 -3.19 -10.99
N TRP A 90 -3.73 -3.64 -10.93
CA TRP A 90 -4.55 -3.90 -12.10
C TRP A 90 -5.11 -2.63 -12.75
N LEU A 91 -5.80 -1.80 -11.95
CA LEU A 91 -6.52 -0.63 -12.48
C LEU A 91 -5.64 0.60 -12.66
N PHE A 92 -4.66 0.81 -11.77
CA PHE A 92 -3.88 2.03 -11.75
C PHE A 92 -2.53 1.90 -12.50
N VAL A 93 -1.85 0.75 -12.37
CA VAL A 93 -0.53 0.55 -13.03
C VAL A 93 -0.69 -0.04 -14.42
N LEU A 94 -1.50 -1.09 -14.56
CA LEU A 94 -1.75 -1.75 -15.86
C LEU A 94 -2.83 -1.05 -16.69
N GLU A 95 -3.65 -0.19 -16.07
CA GLU A 95 -4.77 0.52 -16.72
C GLU A 95 -5.76 -0.44 -17.41
N GLU A 96 -5.98 -1.62 -16.80
CA GLU A 96 -6.81 -2.69 -17.37
C GLU A 96 -8.26 -2.61 -16.84
N PRO A 97 -9.25 -3.12 -17.61
CA PRO A 97 -10.66 -3.06 -17.22
C PRO A 97 -10.97 -3.79 -15.90
N LEU A 98 -11.95 -3.28 -15.15
CA LEU A 98 -12.39 -3.82 -13.86
C LEU A 98 -12.70 -5.33 -13.90
N ILE A 99 -12.05 -6.07 -13.02
CA ILE A 99 -12.34 -7.48 -12.71
C ILE A 99 -12.88 -7.56 -11.29
N ARG A 100 -14.11 -8.10 -11.13
CA ARG A 100 -14.78 -8.20 -9.82
C ARG A 100 -14.45 -9.51 -9.07
N ASN A 101 -14.01 -10.54 -9.78
CA ASN A 101 -13.61 -11.81 -9.17
C ASN A 101 -12.16 -11.70 -8.66
N SER A 102 -11.97 -11.86 -7.36
CA SER A 102 -10.68 -11.68 -6.70
C SER A 102 -9.58 -12.62 -7.18
N ASP A 103 -9.94 -13.89 -7.40
CA ASP A 103 -8.96 -14.89 -7.84
C ASP A 103 -8.54 -14.65 -9.29
N GLU A 104 -9.49 -14.27 -10.14
CA GLU A 104 -9.22 -13.90 -11.54
C GLU A 104 -8.34 -12.65 -11.59
N LEU A 105 -8.68 -11.61 -10.81
CA LEU A 105 -7.90 -10.37 -10.73
C LEU A 105 -6.47 -10.65 -10.28
N TYR A 106 -6.30 -11.41 -9.18
CA TYR A 106 -4.96 -11.75 -8.68
C TYR A 106 -4.13 -12.54 -9.69
N ASN A 107 -4.72 -13.55 -10.33
CA ASN A 107 -4.00 -14.34 -11.32
C ASN A 107 -3.58 -13.51 -12.55
N ASN A 108 -4.44 -12.60 -12.99
CA ASN A 108 -4.15 -11.74 -14.14
C ASN A 108 -3.08 -10.68 -13.79
N VAL A 109 -3.21 -9.97 -12.66
CA VAL A 109 -2.21 -8.96 -12.27
C VAL A 109 -0.83 -9.60 -12.07
N LYS A 110 -0.77 -10.80 -11.50
CA LYS A 110 0.47 -11.55 -11.32
C LYS A 110 1.13 -11.87 -12.66
N ALA A 111 0.37 -12.39 -13.62
CA ALA A 111 0.88 -12.77 -14.93
C ALA A 111 1.35 -11.55 -15.74
N GLU A 112 0.55 -10.47 -15.76
CA GLU A 112 0.88 -9.26 -16.51
C GLU A 112 2.09 -8.51 -15.92
N TYR A 113 2.25 -8.47 -14.59
CA TYR A 113 3.42 -7.85 -13.96
C TYR A 113 4.71 -8.62 -14.24
N GLU A 114 4.65 -9.95 -14.21
CA GLU A 114 5.79 -10.79 -14.57
C GLU A 114 6.19 -10.58 -16.04
N GLU A 115 5.20 -10.60 -16.97
CA GLU A 115 5.46 -10.46 -18.41
C GLU A 115 5.93 -9.06 -18.80
N GLN A 116 5.30 -8.00 -18.25
CA GLN A 116 5.58 -6.63 -18.67
C GLN A 116 6.75 -5.99 -17.94
N PHE A 117 6.95 -6.35 -16.67
CA PHE A 117 7.87 -5.63 -15.79
C PHE A 117 8.98 -6.50 -15.18
N GLY A 118 8.90 -7.82 -15.24
CA GLY A 118 9.78 -8.69 -14.46
C GLY A 118 9.61 -8.50 -12.95
N ILE A 119 8.38 -8.21 -12.51
CA ILE A 119 8.00 -8.05 -11.11
C ILE A 119 7.06 -9.18 -10.71
N LEU A 120 7.38 -9.86 -9.63
CA LEU A 120 6.64 -11.00 -9.12
C LEU A 120 5.75 -10.60 -7.94
N TRP A 121 4.53 -11.13 -7.91
CA TRP A 121 3.62 -11.01 -6.77
C TRP A 121 3.77 -12.20 -5.84
N SER A 122 3.98 -11.96 -4.54
CA SER A 122 3.91 -13.00 -3.51
C SER A 122 2.48 -13.51 -3.33
N ASP A 123 2.29 -14.55 -2.51
CA ASP A 123 0.96 -14.93 -2.04
C ASP A 123 0.29 -13.75 -1.33
N MET A 124 -1.04 -13.61 -1.52
CA MET A 124 -1.84 -12.57 -0.84
C MET A 124 -1.80 -12.76 0.67
N TYR A 125 -1.60 -11.68 1.42
CA TYR A 125 -1.50 -11.71 2.89
C TYR A 125 -2.76 -12.26 3.58
N GLY A 126 -3.94 -12.05 2.98
CA GLY A 126 -5.23 -12.52 3.47
C GLY A 126 -6.24 -11.41 3.78
N PHE A 127 -5.82 -10.16 3.93
CA PHE A 127 -6.71 -9.02 4.10
C PHE A 127 -6.96 -8.28 2.79
N ASN A 128 -8.12 -7.63 2.71
CA ASN A 128 -8.55 -6.78 1.60
C ASN A 128 -8.67 -5.34 2.11
N ASN A 129 -7.82 -4.44 1.64
CA ASN A 129 -7.86 -3.02 1.96
C ASN A 129 -8.60 -2.27 0.84
N ALA A 130 -9.91 -2.47 0.76
CA ALA A 130 -10.77 -1.82 -0.23
C ALA A 130 -11.11 -0.38 0.18
N TYR A 131 -11.45 0.43 -0.82
CA TYR A 131 -12.14 1.68 -0.56
C TYR A 131 -13.56 1.42 -0.03
N GLY A 132 -14.07 2.37 0.74
CA GLY A 132 -15.42 2.41 1.25
C GLY A 132 -15.89 3.84 1.46
N LEU A 133 -17.16 4.01 1.85
CA LEU A 133 -17.70 5.30 2.25
C LEU A 133 -18.18 5.23 3.70
N ALA A 134 -17.87 6.27 4.46
CA ALA A 134 -18.43 6.49 5.79
C ALA A 134 -19.16 7.85 5.84
N VAL A 135 -20.31 7.87 6.49
CA VAL A 135 -21.12 9.06 6.73
C VAL A 135 -21.25 9.31 8.23
N ARG A 136 -21.41 10.55 8.66
CA ARG A 136 -21.68 10.86 10.08
C ARG A 136 -22.89 10.08 10.58
N GLU A 137 -22.77 9.41 11.73
CA GLU A 137 -23.84 8.56 12.29
C GLU A 137 -25.16 9.33 12.48
N THR A 138 -25.10 10.62 12.83
CA THR A 138 -26.28 11.48 12.96
C THR A 138 -27.05 11.63 11.66
N ILE A 139 -26.36 11.78 10.54
CA ILE A 139 -26.96 11.87 9.19
C ILE A 139 -27.51 10.49 8.78
N ALA A 140 -26.71 9.43 9.02
CA ALA A 140 -27.15 8.08 8.73
C ALA A 140 -28.46 7.70 9.46
N GLN A 141 -28.61 8.11 10.73
CA GLN A 141 -29.84 7.90 11.49
C GLN A 141 -30.99 8.79 11.01
N GLU A 142 -30.73 10.05 10.66
CA GLU A 142 -31.77 10.98 10.21
C GLU A 142 -32.43 10.51 8.90
N HIS A 143 -31.62 9.95 8.00
CA HIS A 143 -32.05 9.54 6.65
C HIS A 143 -32.14 8.02 6.46
N ASP A 144 -31.90 7.22 7.51
CA ASP A 144 -31.90 5.74 7.49
C ASP A 144 -30.93 5.15 6.44
N LEU A 145 -29.73 5.75 6.33
CA LEU A 145 -28.73 5.37 5.34
C LEU A 145 -28.00 4.08 5.76
N ASN A 146 -27.96 3.08 4.89
CA ASN A 146 -27.26 1.83 5.08
C ASN A 146 -26.39 1.46 3.87
N THR A 147 -26.75 1.93 2.68
CA THR A 147 -26.08 1.60 1.42
C THR A 147 -25.64 2.87 0.69
N TYR A 148 -24.80 2.72 -0.34
CA TYR A 148 -24.45 3.83 -1.23
C TYR A 148 -25.67 4.30 -2.03
N SER A 149 -26.57 3.40 -2.40
CA SER A 149 -27.81 3.77 -3.06
C SER A 149 -28.70 4.65 -2.16
N ASP A 150 -28.79 4.38 -0.86
CA ASP A 150 -29.51 5.25 0.09
C ASP A 150 -28.83 6.64 0.17
N LEU A 151 -27.50 6.68 0.22
CA LEU A 151 -26.74 7.92 0.27
C LEU A 151 -26.98 8.78 -0.98
N ALA A 152 -27.12 8.16 -2.15
CA ALA A 152 -27.36 8.87 -3.41
C ALA A 152 -28.63 9.72 -3.38
N GLU A 153 -29.68 9.26 -2.68
CA GLU A 153 -30.96 9.96 -2.58
C GLU A 153 -30.88 11.31 -1.84
N VAL A 154 -29.86 11.51 -0.99
CA VAL A 154 -29.68 12.72 -0.16
C VAL A 154 -28.37 13.45 -0.41
N SER A 155 -27.54 12.95 -1.31
CA SER A 155 -26.18 13.45 -1.55
C SER A 155 -26.13 14.94 -1.93
N ASP A 156 -27.18 15.50 -2.55
CA ASP A 156 -27.28 16.90 -2.96
C ASP A 156 -27.29 17.91 -1.80
N THR A 157 -27.44 17.43 -0.57
CA THR A 157 -27.39 18.24 0.66
C THR A 157 -26.08 18.07 1.44
N LEU A 158 -25.24 17.12 1.06
CA LEU A 158 -24.08 16.68 1.81
C LEU A 158 -22.76 17.12 1.17
N VAL A 159 -21.74 17.31 2.02
CA VAL A 159 -20.37 17.62 1.61
C VAL A 159 -19.53 16.34 1.65
N PHE A 160 -18.87 16.02 0.54
CA PHE A 160 -17.97 14.87 0.43
C PHE A 160 -16.51 15.27 0.63
N GLY A 161 -15.75 14.52 1.40
CA GLY A 161 -14.31 14.71 1.61
C GLY A 161 -13.51 13.45 1.29
N ALA A 162 -12.41 13.61 0.54
CA ALA A 162 -11.50 12.51 0.23
C ALA A 162 -10.06 13.01 0.08
N GLU A 163 -9.10 12.09 0.11
CA GLU A 163 -7.72 12.38 -0.25
C GLU A 163 -7.58 12.67 -1.74
N TYR A 164 -6.52 13.42 -2.09
CA TYR A 164 -6.20 13.84 -3.46
C TYR A 164 -6.22 12.67 -4.46
N ASP A 165 -5.55 11.55 -4.12
CA ASP A 165 -5.44 10.40 -5.02
C ASP A 165 -6.82 9.81 -5.39
N PHE A 166 -7.81 9.88 -4.48
CA PHE A 166 -9.15 9.37 -4.76
C PHE A 166 -9.89 10.19 -5.83
N TYR A 167 -9.58 11.48 -5.96
CA TYR A 167 -10.14 12.32 -7.02
C TYR A 167 -9.47 12.11 -8.38
N GLU A 168 -8.19 11.70 -8.39
CA GLU A 168 -7.41 11.54 -9.63
C GLU A 168 -7.53 10.14 -10.24
N ARG A 169 -8.04 9.16 -9.49
CA ARG A 169 -8.10 7.76 -9.94
C ARG A 169 -9.29 7.52 -10.86
N GLU A 170 -9.11 6.67 -11.89
CA GLU A 170 -10.18 6.20 -12.76
C GLU A 170 -11.22 5.34 -12.04
N ASP A 171 -10.84 4.63 -10.95
CA ASP A 171 -11.69 3.88 -10.03
C ASP A 171 -12.07 4.68 -8.78
N GLY A 172 -11.92 6.01 -8.82
CA GLY A 172 -12.14 6.93 -7.72
C GLY A 172 -13.48 7.68 -7.78
N TYR A 173 -13.42 8.96 -7.39
CA TYR A 173 -14.61 9.79 -7.16
C TYR A 173 -15.52 9.92 -8.40
N ASP A 174 -14.96 10.25 -9.57
CA ASP A 174 -15.78 10.53 -10.75
C ASP A 174 -16.54 9.28 -11.22
N ALA A 175 -15.86 8.12 -11.23
CA ALA A 175 -16.51 6.85 -11.59
C ALA A 175 -17.56 6.41 -10.54
N LEU A 176 -17.28 6.63 -9.24
CA LEU A 176 -18.22 6.36 -8.16
C LEU A 176 -19.47 7.23 -8.27
N VAL A 177 -19.31 8.52 -8.60
CA VAL A 177 -20.40 9.47 -8.84
C VAL A 177 -21.26 9.03 -10.04
N GLU A 178 -20.63 8.57 -11.12
CA GLU A 178 -21.34 8.08 -12.31
C GLU A 178 -22.15 6.81 -12.02
N GLU A 179 -21.56 5.83 -11.32
CA GLU A 179 -22.20 4.55 -11.02
C GLU A 179 -23.43 4.70 -10.12
N TYR A 180 -23.29 5.46 -9.01
CA TYR A 180 -24.37 5.63 -8.03
C TYR A 180 -25.27 6.84 -8.27
N GLY A 181 -24.87 7.75 -9.17
CA GLY A 181 -25.60 8.99 -9.44
C GLY A 181 -25.51 10.01 -8.30
N PHE A 182 -24.43 10.02 -7.55
CA PHE A 182 -24.19 11.03 -6.51
C PHE A 182 -24.18 12.44 -7.09
N ASN A 183 -24.64 13.41 -6.29
CA ASN A 183 -24.63 14.82 -6.65
C ASN A 183 -24.31 15.68 -5.42
N PHE A 184 -23.16 15.42 -4.79
CA PHE A 184 -22.78 16.12 -3.56
C PHE A 184 -22.82 17.63 -3.73
N SER A 185 -23.28 18.33 -2.67
CA SER A 185 -23.42 19.80 -2.65
C SER A 185 -22.08 20.51 -2.79
N ASP A 186 -21.01 19.91 -2.24
CA ASP A 186 -19.64 20.37 -2.34
C ASP A 186 -18.67 19.20 -2.13
N THR A 187 -17.41 19.39 -2.52
CA THR A 187 -16.32 18.41 -2.31
C THR A 187 -15.13 19.08 -1.64
N SER A 188 -14.42 18.34 -0.81
CA SER A 188 -13.23 18.81 -0.10
C SER A 188 -12.07 17.85 -0.30
N GLU A 189 -10.96 18.35 -0.82
CA GLU A 189 -9.71 17.62 -0.86
C GLU A 189 -9.05 17.69 0.52
N LEU A 190 -8.70 16.52 1.07
CA LEU A 190 -8.19 16.38 2.43
C LEU A 190 -6.88 15.58 2.41
N ASP A 191 -6.02 15.87 3.37
CA ASP A 191 -4.92 14.97 3.68
C ASP A 191 -5.47 13.66 4.26
N ILE A 192 -4.89 12.52 3.87
CA ILE A 192 -5.33 11.18 4.30
C ILE A 192 -5.40 11.04 5.83
N GLY A 193 -4.49 11.71 6.57
CA GLY A 193 -4.47 11.73 8.03
C GLY A 193 -5.52 12.63 8.66
N LEU A 194 -6.09 13.59 7.93
CA LEU A 194 -7.00 14.62 8.44
C LEU A 194 -8.47 14.36 8.14
N LYS A 195 -8.81 13.41 7.27
CA LYS A 195 -10.20 13.16 6.85
C LYS A 195 -11.13 12.79 8.01
N TYR A 196 -10.64 12.00 8.98
CA TYR A 196 -11.40 11.63 10.18
C TYR A 196 -11.66 12.81 11.11
N GLU A 197 -10.68 13.70 11.26
CA GLU A 197 -10.86 14.93 12.02
C GLU A 197 -11.84 15.88 11.32
N ALA A 198 -11.82 15.91 9.98
CA ALA A 198 -12.74 16.75 9.21
C ALA A 198 -14.19 16.29 9.37
N ILE A 199 -14.47 14.98 9.30
CA ILE A 199 -15.83 14.46 9.52
C ILE A 199 -16.26 14.57 10.99
N GLY A 200 -15.36 14.30 11.93
CA GLY A 200 -15.64 14.44 13.37
C GLY A 200 -15.92 15.88 13.81
N ASN A 201 -15.34 16.87 13.13
CA ASN A 201 -15.61 18.31 13.37
C ASN A 201 -16.70 18.88 12.45
N GLU A 202 -17.42 18.02 11.71
CA GLU A 202 -18.54 18.41 10.83
C GLU A 202 -18.15 19.36 9.67
N TYR A 203 -16.88 19.32 9.23
CA TYR A 203 -16.45 20.07 8.03
C TYR A 203 -16.89 19.37 6.73
N VAL A 204 -17.03 18.03 6.80
CA VAL A 204 -17.57 17.18 5.75
C VAL A 204 -18.58 16.22 6.35
N ASP A 205 -19.49 15.69 5.54
CA ASP A 205 -20.57 14.81 5.96
C ASP A 205 -20.29 13.35 5.61
N VAL A 206 -19.58 13.13 4.52
CA VAL A 206 -19.19 11.82 3.98
C VAL A 206 -17.70 11.85 3.67
N ILE A 207 -17.02 10.76 3.98
CA ILE A 207 -15.61 10.55 3.58
C ILE A 207 -15.44 9.21 2.90
N ASN A 208 -14.44 9.14 2.01
CA ASN A 208 -13.92 7.84 1.63
C ASN A 208 -13.07 7.26 2.78
N ILE A 209 -13.08 5.96 2.91
CA ILE A 209 -12.34 5.22 3.92
C ILE A 209 -11.60 4.06 3.28
N PHE A 210 -10.71 3.43 4.06
CA PHE A 210 -10.20 2.10 3.77
C PHE A 210 -10.82 1.10 4.75
N THR A 211 -11.15 -0.10 4.27
CA THR A 211 -11.82 -1.12 5.09
C THR A 211 -10.97 -1.68 6.23
N THR A 212 -9.68 -1.35 6.24
CA THR A 212 -8.72 -1.68 7.32
C THR A 212 -8.33 -0.47 8.17
N ASP A 213 -8.98 0.70 7.97
CA ASP A 213 -8.68 1.89 8.76
C ASP A 213 -8.93 1.68 10.26
N GLY A 214 -7.89 1.81 11.08
CA GLY A 214 -7.98 1.66 12.53
C GLY A 214 -8.80 2.77 13.22
N ARG A 215 -8.91 3.95 12.59
CA ARG A 215 -9.61 5.11 13.16
C ARG A 215 -11.14 5.02 13.12
N LEU A 216 -11.71 4.11 12.33
CA LEU A 216 -13.17 3.99 12.18
C LEU A 216 -13.92 3.81 13.52
N GLU A 217 -13.29 3.13 14.50
CA GLU A 217 -13.90 2.89 15.81
C GLU A 217 -13.90 4.13 16.74
N ASP A 218 -13.06 5.14 16.45
CA ASP A 218 -12.92 6.32 17.32
C ASP A 218 -13.83 7.49 16.89
N PHE A 219 -14.49 7.38 15.74
CA PHE A 219 -15.36 8.41 15.22
C PHE A 219 -16.80 7.92 15.09
N ASP A 220 -17.76 8.79 15.35
CA ASP A 220 -19.20 8.50 15.25
C ASP A 220 -19.66 8.54 13.79
N VAL A 221 -19.25 7.52 13.04
CA VAL A 221 -19.52 7.34 11.62
C VAL A 221 -20.14 5.98 11.33
N ARG A 222 -20.95 5.91 10.29
CA ARG A 222 -21.48 4.67 9.73
C ARG A 222 -20.78 4.35 8.43
N VAL A 223 -20.16 3.18 8.34
CA VAL A 223 -19.69 2.62 7.08
C VAL A 223 -20.89 2.09 6.31
N LEU A 224 -21.04 2.54 5.08
CA LEU A 224 -22.14 2.13 4.19
C LEU A 224 -21.74 0.92 3.36
N GLU A 225 -22.74 0.11 2.98
CA GLU A 225 -22.57 -1.02 2.08
C GLU A 225 -22.49 -0.56 0.61
N ASP A 226 -21.49 -1.03 -0.11
CA ASP A 226 -21.36 -0.91 -1.57
C ASP A 226 -22.32 -1.93 -2.24
N ASP A 227 -23.60 -1.62 -2.29
CA ASP A 227 -24.68 -2.52 -2.71
C ASP A 227 -24.67 -2.86 -4.22
N GLN A 228 -23.92 -2.12 -5.04
CA GLN A 228 -23.69 -2.43 -6.45
C GLN A 228 -22.32 -3.06 -6.72
N ASN A 229 -21.48 -3.24 -5.68
CA ASN A 229 -20.13 -3.78 -5.77
C ASN A 229 -19.26 -3.01 -6.77
N PHE A 230 -19.23 -1.70 -6.62
CA PHE A 230 -18.43 -0.80 -7.45
C PHE A 230 -16.93 -1.04 -7.27
N PHE A 231 -16.46 -1.08 -6.02
CA PHE A 231 -15.04 -1.26 -5.76
C PHE A 231 -14.58 -2.70 -6.01
N PRO A 232 -13.43 -2.89 -6.70
CA PRO A 232 -12.80 -4.21 -6.81
C PRO A 232 -12.20 -4.63 -5.48
N THR A 233 -11.56 -5.78 -5.47
CA THR A 233 -10.78 -6.22 -4.32
C THR A 233 -9.36 -5.66 -4.37
N TYR A 234 -8.83 -5.27 -3.20
CA TYR A 234 -7.49 -4.76 -2.99
C TYR A 234 -6.76 -5.64 -1.97
N TYR A 235 -6.58 -6.92 -2.30
CA TYR A 235 -5.79 -7.83 -1.47
C TYR A 235 -4.33 -7.41 -1.47
N GLY A 236 -3.73 -7.30 -0.26
CA GLY A 236 -2.32 -6.96 -0.11
C GLY A 236 -1.41 -8.15 -0.43
N ALA A 237 -0.30 -7.87 -1.09
CA ALA A 237 0.79 -8.82 -1.35
C ALA A 237 2.12 -8.05 -1.48
N THR A 238 3.26 -8.75 -1.45
CA THR A 238 4.57 -8.14 -1.73
C THR A 238 4.87 -8.23 -3.22
N LEU A 239 5.25 -7.10 -3.82
CA LEU A 239 5.91 -7.07 -5.12
C LEU A 239 7.41 -7.21 -4.94
N VAL A 240 8.05 -8.06 -5.75
CA VAL A 240 9.48 -8.33 -5.71
C VAL A 240 10.02 -8.34 -7.14
N ARG A 241 11.14 -7.67 -7.40
CA ARG A 241 11.80 -7.78 -8.71
C ARG A 241 12.31 -9.22 -8.92
N GLU A 242 12.13 -9.77 -10.12
CA GLU A 242 12.55 -11.11 -10.47
C GLU A 242 14.05 -11.35 -10.17
N GLU A 243 14.88 -10.35 -10.47
CA GLU A 243 16.33 -10.39 -10.22
C GLU A 243 16.69 -10.65 -8.74
N VAL A 244 15.84 -10.21 -7.80
CA VAL A 244 16.04 -10.44 -6.36
C VAL A 244 15.91 -11.92 -6.04
N TYR A 245 14.90 -12.61 -6.60
CA TYR A 245 14.75 -14.05 -6.41
C TYR A 245 15.77 -14.86 -7.23
N GLU A 246 16.30 -14.34 -8.35
CA GLU A 246 17.41 -14.96 -9.05
C GLU A 246 18.70 -14.93 -8.21
N THR A 247 18.94 -13.83 -7.47
CA THR A 247 20.13 -13.66 -6.63
C THR A 247 19.96 -14.34 -5.28
N HIS A 248 18.76 -14.25 -4.69
CA HIS A 248 18.40 -14.76 -3.36
C HIS A 248 17.13 -15.64 -3.42
N PRO A 249 17.23 -16.87 -3.98
CA PRO A 249 16.05 -17.71 -4.21
C PRO A 249 15.33 -18.15 -2.92
N GLU A 250 16.00 -18.11 -1.78
CA GLU A 250 15.39 -18.38 -0.47
C GLU A 250 14.32 -17.34 -0.08
N LEU A 251 14.42 -16.10 -0.59
CA LEU A 251 13.48 -15.03 -0.27
C LEU A 251 12.06 -15.31 -0.76
N GLU A 252 11.88 -16.07 -1.85
CA GLU A 252 10.54 -16.42 -2.32
C GLU A 252 9.75 -17.17 -1.23
N ALA A 253 10.35 -18.17 -0.61
CA ALA A 253 9.71 -18.92 0.46
C ALA A 253 9.49 -18.07 1.72
N ILE A 254 10.44 -17.17 2.04
CA ILE A 254 10.39 -16.30 3.23
C ILE A 254 9.28 -15.25 3.09
N VAL A 255 9.21 -14.55 1.95
CA VAL A 255 8.17 -13.56 1.68
C VAL A 255 6.78 -14.20 1.69
N ASN A 256 6.64 -15.40 1.11
CA ASN A 256 5.39 -16.16 1.10
C ASN A 256 4.96 -16.70 2.48
N MET A 257 5.81 -16.61 3.52
CA MET A 257 5.37 -16.90 4.90
C MET A 257 4.25 -15.97 5.39
N LEU A 258 4.08 -14.79 4.76
CA LEU A 258 2.96 -13.86 5.04
C LEU A 258 1.65 -14.32 4.38
N GLY A 259 1.70 -15.20 3.39
CA GLY A 259 0.53 -15.64 2.63
C GLY A 259 -0.59 -16.19 3.53
N GLY A 260 -1.78 -15.58 3.46
CA GLY A 260 -2.96 -15.95 4.23
C GLY A 260 -2.87 -15.78 5.75
N GLN A 261 -1.87 -15.06 6.25
CA GLN A 261 -1.61 -14.95 7.70
C GLN A 261 -2.32 -13.77 8.37
N ILE A 262 -2.86 -12.83 7.61
CA ILE A 262 -3.40 -11.58 8.16
C ILE A 262 -4.84 -11.43 7.69
N SER A 263 -5.80 -11.50 8.60
CA SER A 263 -7.21 -11.18 8.33
C SER A 263 -7.45 -9.66 8.34
N ASN A 264 -8.61 -9.23 7.82
CA ASN A 264 -9.04 -7.82 7.91
C ASN A 264 -9.08 -7.33 9.36
N GLU A 265 -9.65 -8.13 10.28
CA GLU A 265 -9.74 -7.80 11.71
C GLU A 265 -8.35 -7.60 12.33
N GLU A 266 -7.40 -8.49 12.02
CA GLU A 266 -6.03 -8.38 12.54
C GLU A 266 -5.33 -7.14 12.00
N MET A 267 -5.48 -6.82 10.70
CA MET A 267 -4.88 -5.63 10.12
C MET A 267 -5.50 -4.34 10.68
N THR A 268 -6.84 -4.26 10.78
CA THR A 268 -7.53 -3.13 11.43
C THR A 268 -7.04 -2.94 12.87
N ASN A 269 -6.92 -4.03 13.64
CA ASN A 269 -6.41 -3.94 15.02
C ASN A 269 -4.95 -3.46 15.09
N MET A 270 -4.09 -3.90 14.17
CA MET A 270 -2.70 -3.44 14.11
C MET A 270 -2.63 -1.95 13.77
N ASN A 271 -3.40 -1.50 12.77
CA ASN A 271 -3.51 -0.09 12.40
C ASN A 271 -4.00 0.76 13.59
N TYR A 272 -5.09 0.35 14.25
CA TYR A 272 -5.61 1.02 15.44
C TYR A 272 -4.55 1.21 16.53
N ARG A 273 -3.79 0.18 16.81
CA ARG A 273 -2.78 0.21 17.89
C ARG A 273 -1.63 1.16 17.56
N VAL A 274 -1.25 1.27 16.31
CA VAL A 274 -0.21 2.21 15.89
C VAL A 274 -0.78 3.64 15.87
N GLU A 275 -1.93 3.85 15.25
CA GLU A 275 -2.49 5.18 15.01
C GLU A 275 -3.06 5.83 16.27
N ILE A 276 -3.77 5.06 17.09
CA ILE A 276 -4.48 5.56 18.25
C ILE A 276 -3.67 5.37 19.54
N ASN A 277 -3.11 4.18 19.74
CA ASN A 277 -2.32 3.90 20.94
C ASN A 277 -0.86 4.37 20.83
N ASN A 278 -0.45 4.92 19.67
CA ASN A 278 0.92 5.36 19.38
C ASN A 278 1.96 4.25 19.61
N GLU A 279 1.60 3.00 19.32
CA GLU A 279 2.54 1.89 19.39
C GLU A 279 3.49 1.90 18.19
N ASN A 280 4.73 1.45 18.39
CA ASN A 280 5.68 1.40 17.29
C ASN A 280 5.29 0.29 16.29
N PRO A 281 5.23 0.56 14.98
CA PRO A 281 4.96 -0.45 13.94
C PRO A 281 5.87 -1.68 14.07
N LYS A 282 7.15 -1.50 14.38
CA LYS A 282 8.12 -2.59 14.60
C LYS A 282 7.68 -3.60 15.66
N SER A 283 7.06 -3.14 16.76
CA SER A 283 6.57 -4.02 17.83
C SER A 283 5.40 -4.90 17.38
N ARG A 284 4.77 -4.59 16.24
CA ARG A 284 3.62 -5.30 15.69
C ARG A 284 4.01 -6.29 14.60
N GLY A 285 4.87 -5.89 13.69
CA GLY A 285 5.41 -6.79 12.69
C GLY A 285 6.02 -8.06 13.30
N THR A 286 6.79 -7.91 14.35
CA THR A 286 7.44 -9.05 15.04
C THR A 286 6.50 -9.95 15.83
N ARG A 287 5.29 -9.50 16.25
CA ARG A 287 4.37 -10.32 17.07
C ARG A 287 3.54 -11.32 16.28
N VAL A 288 3.29 -11.09 15.01
CA VAL A 288 2.53 -12.02 14.16
C VAL A 288 3.29 -13.36 14.02
N PHE A 289 4.63 -13.31 14.02
CA PHE A 289 5.49 -14.49 13.85
C PHE A 289 6.24 -14.91 15.10
N GLY A 290 6.41 -13.99 16.06
CA GLY A 290 7.09 -14.27 17.31
C GLY A 290 6.06 -14.50 18.42
N GLY A 291 5.62 -15.74 18.64
CA GLY A 291 5.07 -16.11 19.93
C GLY A 291 6.04 -15.67 21.02
N GLU A 292 5.55 -15.02 22.10
CA GLU A 292 6.34 -14.49 23.21
C GLU A 292 7.59 -15.33 23.49
N ARG A 293 8.76 -14.89 22.98
CA ARG A 293 10.02 -15.32 23.56
C ARG A 293 10.21 -14.45 24.79
N THR A 294 9.80 -15.00 25.94
CA THR A 294 10.07 -14.49 27.29
C THR A 294 11.58 -14.44 27.56
#